data_a397c8861063ccbf7223821201704c37
#
_entry.id   a397c8861063ccbf7223821201704c37
#
_cell.length_a   1.000
_cell.length_b   1.000
_cell.length_c   1.000
_cell.angle_alpha   90.00
_cell.angle_beta   90.00
_cell.angle_gamma   90.00
#
_symmetry.space_group_name_H-M   'P 1'
#
loop_
_entity.id
_entity.type
_entity.pdbx_description
1 polymer ?
#
loop_
_entity_poly.entity_id
_entity_poly.type
_entity_poly.pdbx_seq_one_letter_code
_entity_poly.pdbx_strand_id
1 'polypeptide(L)'
;MVRAATAADATAIAELLHAFNTEYSDPTPEVAVLADRLAPMLASGEVAVMLAGSGPDGLAVLRFRPSFWSGELDAYLEELYVTPERRGQGLGRALMERAMEFARERGATRMDLGTSTDDTAARALYEKLGFTNDERPPDGPAMLFYEREL
;
A
#
# COMPACT_ATOMS: atom_id res chain seq x y z
N MET A 1 -13.60 8.08 6.49
CA MET A 1 -13.85 8.06 5.04
C MET A 1 -12.53 7.84 4.30
N VAL A 2 -12.56 7.03 3.26
CA VAL A 2 -11.39 6.75 2.41
C VAL A 2 -11.69 7.19 0.97
N ARG A 3 -10.77 7.91 0.36
CA ARG A 3 -10.88 8.37 -1.03
C ARG A 3 -9.61 8.10 -1.82
N ALA A 4 -9.72 8.05 -3.13
CA ALA A 4 -8.56 8.07 -4.01
C ALA A 4 -7.90 9.46 -4.00
N ALA A 5 -6.57 9.46 -3.98
CA ALA A 5 -5.79 10.69 -4.05
C ALA A 5 -5.62 11.19 -5.48
N THR A 6 -5.28 12.45 -5.61
CA THR A 6 -4.88 13.10 -6.86
C THR A 6 -3.46 13.65 -6.73
N ALA A 7 -2.90 14.17 -7.83
CA ALA A 7 -1.58 14.81 -7.79
C ALA A 7 -1.52 16.00 -6.81
N ALA A 8 -2.65 16.65 -6.52
CA ALA A 8 -2.72 17.73 -5.53
C ALA A 8 -2.46 17.26 -4.08
N ASP A 9 -2.59 15.96 -3.83
CA ASP A 9 -2.34 15.35 -2.51
C ASP A 9 -0.87 14.95 -2.29
N ALA A 10 0.02 15.20 -3.23
CA ALA A 10 1.41 14.70 -3.19
C ALA A 10 2.15 15.08 -1.90
N THR A 11 1.97 16.31 -1.41
CA THR A 11 2.61 16.75 -0.16
C THR A 11 2.07 15.99 1.05
N ALA A 12 0.76 15.84 1.16
CA ALA A 12 0.14 15.10 2.26
C ALA A 12 0.56 13.61 2.27
N ILE A 13 0.65 13.00 1.09
CA ILE A 13 1.16 11.63 0.95
C ILE A 13 2.63 11.56 1.37
N ALA A 14 3.44 12.51 0.92
CA ALA A 14 4.86 12.57 1.28
C ALA A 14 5.07 12.73 2.80
N GLU A 15 4.25 13.52 3.47
CA GLU A 15 4.27 13.66 4.93
C GLU A 15 3.98 12.35 5.64
N LEU A 16 2.98 11.60 5.19
CA LEU A 16 2.65 10.29 5.75
C LEU A 16 3.76 9.25 5.53
N LEU A 17 4.33 9.18 4.32
CA LEU A 17 5.43 8.27 4.01
C LEU A 17 6.71 8.63 4.79
N HIS A 18 6.99 9.92 4.95
CA HIS A 18 8.10 10.38 5.77
C HIS A 18 7.90 10.00 7.25
N ALA A 19 6.69 10.18 7.78
CA ALA A 19 6.34 9.79 9.14
C ALA A 19 6.44 8.27 9.33
N PHE A 20 6.04 7.48 8.35
CA PHE A 20 6.15 6.02 8.37
C PHE A 20 7.61 5.58 8.52
N ASN A 21 8.47 6.00 7.62
CA ASN A 21 9.88 5.65 7.68
C ASN A 21 10.56 6.14 8.97
N THR A 22 10.22 7.34 9.41
CA THR A 22 10.77 7.90 10.66
C THR A 22 10.35 7.08 11.88
N GLU A 23 9.11 6.61 11.94
CA GLU A 23 8.62 5.77 13.04
C GLU A 23 9.41 4.46 13.15
N TYR A 24 9.77 3.85 12.02
CA TYR A 24 10.51 2.60 11.96
C TYR A 24 12.03 2.78 11.82
N SER A 25 12.53 3.99 11.99
CA SER A 25 13.96 4.34 11.89
C SER A 25 14.57 4.00 10.52
N ASP A 26 13.76 4.01 9.48
CA ASP A 26 14.22 3.84 8.12
C ASP A 26 14.63 5.18 7.50
N PRO A 27 15.66 5.21 6.64
CA PRO A 27 16.02 6.41 5.91
C PRO A 27 14.86 6.90 5.05
N THR A 28 14.70 8.22 5.01
CA THR A 28 13.65 8.84 4.19
C THR A 28 14.15 10.14 3.58
N PRO A 29 13.85 10.41 2.28
CA PRO A 29 14.05 11.73 1.70
C PRO A 29 13.20 12.78 2.42
N GLU A 30 13.57 14.03 2.29
CA GLU A 30 12.77 15.15 2.76
C GLU A 30 11.39 15.17 2.10
N VAL A 31 10.39 15.68 2.80
CA VAL A 31 9.00 15.72 2.34
C VAL A 31 8.88 16.37 0.96
N ALA A 32 9.55 17.50 0.73
CA ALA A 32 9.49 18.19 -0.56
C ALA A 32 10.03 17.33 -1.71
N VAL A 33 11.10 16.57 -1.47
CA VAL A 33 11.68 15.65 -2.47
C VAL A 33 10.72 14.52 -2.80
N LEU A 34 10.11 13.92 -1.78
CA LEU A 34 9.09 12.88 -1.98
C LEU A 34 7.88 13.42 -2.75
N ALA A 35 7.38 14.59 -2.38
CA ALA A 35 6.24 15.22 -3.03
C ALA A 35 6.51 15.48 -4.53
N ASP A 36 7.70 16.02 -4.85
CA ASP A 36 8.11 16.28 -6.24
C ASP A 36 8.19 15.00 -7.08
N ARG A 37 8.58 13.88 -6.47
CA ARG A 37 8.61 12.57 -7.13
C ARG A 37 7.22 11.96 -7.30
N LEU A 38 6.37 12.11 -6.28
CA LEU A 38 5.02 11.51 -6.25
C LEU A 38 4.03 12.18 -7.21
N ALA A 39 4.10 13.51 -7.36
CA ALA A 39 3.12 14.24 -8.16
C ALA A 39 3.00 13.71 -9.61
N PRO A 40 4.09 13.53 -10.38
CA PRO A 40 3.98 12.97 -11.73
C PRO A 40 3.55 11.50 -11.74
N MET A 41 3.92 10.70 -10.73
CA MET A 41 3.52 9.29 -10.64
C MET A 41 2.01 9.16 -10.38
N LEU A 42 1.44 10.04 -9.55
CA LEU A 42 0.00 10.12 -9.31
C LEU A 42 -0.74 10.57 -10.57
N ALA A 43 -0.23 11.59 -11.24
CA ALA A 43 -0.84 12.13 -12.45
C ALA A 43 -0.87 11.11 -13.61
N SER A 44 0.18 10.30 -13.74
CA SER A 44 0.26 9.25 -14.78
C SER A 44 -0.51 7.98 -14.45
N GLY A 45 -0.90 7.78 -13.20
CA GLY A 45 -1.50 6.52 -12.71
C GLY A 45 -0.48 5.41 -12.44
N GLU A 46 0.82 5.69 -12.52
CA GLU A 46 1.89 4.75 -12.16
C GLU A 46 1.79 4.33 -10.69
N VAL A 47 1.37 5.26 -9.84
CA VAL A 47 1.04 5.05 -8.43
C VAL A 47 -0.39 5.49 -8.19
N ALA A 48 -1.15 4.70 -7.46
CA ALA A 48 -2.47 5.09 -6.95
C ALA A 48 -2.45 5.04 -5.42
N VAL A 49 -3.05 6.02 -4.78
CA VAL A 49 -3.05 6.12 -3.32
C VAL A 49 -4.47 6.30 -2.82
N MET A 50 -4.84 5.50 -1.82
CA MET A 50 -6.05 5.71 -1.02
C MET A 50 -5.65 6.48 0.23
N LEU A 51 -6.40 7.53 0.56
CA LEU A 51 -6.20 8.35 1.76
C LEU A 51 -7.38 8.20 2.71
N ALA A 52 -7.10 8.02 3.99
CA ALA A 52 -8.09 7.94 5.04
C ALA A 52 -8.07 9.19 5.91
N GLY A 53 -9.27 9.61 6.35
CA GLY A 53 -9.42 10.75 7.26
C GLY A 53 -9.39 12.11 6.55
N SER A 54 -9.67 13.16 7.32
CA SER A 54 -9.72 14.53 6.81
C SER A 54 -8.38 15.26 6.93
N GLY A 55 -7.41 14.69 7.66
CA GLY A 55 -6.17 15.33 7.93
C GLY A 55 -4.88 14.75 7.41
N PRO A 56 -4.71 14.01 6.30
CA PRO A 56 -5.06 12.61 6.23
C PRO A 56 -4.40 11.79 7.36
N ASP A 57 -5.08 10.73 7.79
CA ASP A 57 -4.68 9.92 8.95
C ASP A 57 -4.05 8.57 8.57
N GLY A 58 -4.03 8.26 7.29
CA GLY A 58 -3.44 7.02 6.78
C GLY A 58 -3.52 6.92 5.27
N LEU A 59 -2.77 5.96 4.72
CA LEU A 59 -2.71 5.72 3.28
C LEU A 59 -2.51 4.24 2.94
N ALA A 60 -2.93 3.89 1.73
CA ALA A 60 -2.54 2.66 1.04
C ALA A 60 -2.00 3.03 -0.34
N VAL A 61 -0.82 2.57 -0.67
CA VAL A 61 -0.15 2.85 -1.95
C VAL A 61 -0.18 1.62 -2.83
N LEU A 62 -0.70 1.77 -4.04
CA LEU A 62 -0.82 0.71 -5.02
C LEU A 62 0.05 1.00 -6.26
N ARG A 63 0.64 -0.07 -6.78
CA ARG A 63 1.21 -0.12 -8.13
C ARG A 63 0.49 -1.19 -8.95
N PHE A 64 0.53 -1.04 -10.27
CA PHE A 64 -0.12 -1.97 -11.19
C PHE A 64 0.89 -2.48 -12.21
N ARG A 65 0.79 -3.78 -12.55
CA ARG A 65 1.60 -4.39 -13.60
C ARG A 65 0.77 -5.36 -14.44
N PRO A 66 0.90 -5.37 -15.76
CA PRO A 66 0.30 -6.40 -16.59
C PRO A 66 0.90 -7.77 -16.27
N SER A 67 0.06 -8.79 -16.15
CA SER A 67 0.50 -10.18 -15.98
C SER A 67 0.50 -10.90 -17.33
N PHE A 68 1.66 -11.40 -17.75
CA PHE A 68 1.71 -12.21 -18.96
C PHE A 68 1.17 -13.63 -18.75
N TRP A 69 1.01 -14.05 -17.49
CA TRP A 69 0.42 -15.37 -17.17
C TRP A 69 -1.09 -15.38 -17.38
N SER A 70 -1.78 -14.35 -16.89
CA SER A 70 -3.24 -14.25 -17.00
C SER A 70 -3.69 -13.36 -18.15
N GLY A 71 -2.81 -12.50 -18.68
CA GLY A 71 -3.18 -11.43 -19.61
C GLY A 71 -3.93 -10.28 -18.96
N GLU A 72 -4.07 -10.30 -17.64
CA GLU A 72 -4.83 -9.30 -16.88
C GLU A 72 -3.88 -8.43 -16.04
N LEU A 73 -4.43 -7.58 -15.18
CA LEU A 73 -3.66 -6.64 -14.37
C LEU A 73 -3.47 -7.19 -12.95
N ASP A 74 -2.25 -7.14 -12.43
CA ASP A 74 -1.94 -7.37 -11.03
C ASP A 74 -1.80 -6.03 -10.31
N ALA A 75 -2.37 -5.91 -9.12
CA ALA A 75 -2.12 -4.82 -8.20
C ALA A 75 -1.09 -5.25 -7.14
N TYR A 76 -0.22 -4.33 -6.76
CA TYR A 76 0.73 -4.51 -5.67
C TYR A 76 0.48 -3.45 -4.60
N LEU A 77 0.24 -3.89 -3.37
CA LEU A 77 0.20 -2.97 -2.22
C LEU A 77 1.64 -2.71 -1.78
N GLU A 78 2.13 -1.51 -2.08
CA GLU A 78 3.51 -1.12 -1.76
C GLU A 78 3.64 -0.64 -0.33
N GLU A 79 2.67 0.15 0.16
CA GLU A 79 2.67 0.71 1.50
C GLU A 79 1.25 0.70 2.09
N LEU A 80 1.14 0.42 3.38
CA LEU A 80 -0.06 0.62 4.19
C LEU A 80 0.36 1.23 5.52
N TYR A 81 -0.15 2.42 5.82
CA TYR A 81 0.19 3.14 7.04
C TYR A 81 -1.01 3.87 7.62
N VAL A 82 -1.13 3.82 8.94
CA VAL A 82 -2.08 4.60 9.73
C VAL A 82 -1.28 5.28 10.83
N THR A 83 -1.51 6.57 11.02
CA THR A 83 -0.82 7.33 12.08
C THR A 83 -1.08 6.70 13.46
N PRO A 84 -0.09 6.69 14.36
CA PRO A 84 -0.20 5.99 15.64
C PRO A 84 -1.47 6.34 16.43
N GLU A 85 -1.86 7.61 16.43
CA GLU A 85 -3.01 8.13 17.18
C GLU A 85 -4.36 7.63 16.63
N ARG A 86 -4.37 7.13 15.40
CA ARG A 86 -5.59 6.68 14.72
C ARG A 86 -5.67 5.17 14.54
N ARG A 87 -4.72 4.43 15.11
CA ARG A 87 -4.72 2.96 15.08
C ARG A 87 -5.81 2.38 15.95
N GLY A 88 -6.24 1.14 15.65
CA GLY A 88 -7.30 0.47 16.40
C GLY A 88 -8.71 0.99 16.13
N GLN A 89 -8.90 1.86 15.14
CA GLN A 89 -10.18 2.48 14.78
C GLN A 89 -10.75 1.97 13.44
N GLY A 90 -10.15 0.93 12.87
CA GLY A 90 -10.61 0.32 11.62
C GLY A 90 -10.13 1.01 10.34
N LEU A 91 -9.26 2.04 10.42
CA LEU A 91 -8.78 2.77 9.24
C LEU A 91 -7.96 1.89 8.30
N GLY A 92 -7.09 1.03 8.84
CA GLY A 92 -6.30 0.11 8.02
C GLY A 92 -7.18 -0.83 7.20
N ARG A 93 -8.24 -1.36 7.80
CA ARG A 93 -9.22 -2.18 7.11
C ARG A 93 -9.95 -1.39 6.02
N ALA A 94 -10.43 -0.20 6.33
CA ALA A 94 -11.14 0.65 5.38
C ALA A 94 -10.24 1.03 4.18
N LEU A 95 -8.95 1.33 4.44
CA LEU A 95 -7.96 1.58 3.40
C LEU A 95 -7.78 0.36 2.47
N MET A 96 -7.65 -0.84 3.04
CA MET A 96 -7.49 -2.06 2.27
C MET A 96 -8.73 -2.41 1.45
N GLU A 97 -9.92 -2.30 2.04
CA GLU A 97 -11.18 -2.54 1.33
C GLU A 97 -11.33 -1.59 0.14
N ARG A 98 -11.05 -0.29 0.33
CA ARG A 98 -11.09 0.69 -0.76
C ARG A 98 -10.00 0.46 -1.81
N ALA A 99 -8.80 0.07 -1.38
CA ALA A 99 -7.71 -0.26 -2.30
C ALA A 99 -8.05 -1.46 -3.19
N MET A 100 -8.63 -2.51 -2.62
CA MET A 100 -9.06 -3.70 -3.39
C MET A 100 -10.19 -3.36 -4.36
N GLU A 101 -11.16 -2.54 -3.93
CA GLU A 101 -12.23 -2.07 -4.80
C GLU A 101 -11.66 -1.24 -5.97
N PHE A 102 -10.81 -0.27 -5.69
CA PHE A 102 -10.14 0.55 -6.70
C PHE A 102 -9.34 -0.31 -7.70
N ALA A 103 -8.62 -1.31 -7.21
CA ALA A 103 -7.86 -2.22 -8.06
C ALA A 103 -8.79 -2.99 -9.01
N ARG A 104 -9.93 -3.50 -8.52
CA ARG A 104 -10.95 -4.17 -9.35
C ARG A 104 -11.55 -3.23 -10.40
N GLU A 105 -11.86 -1.99 -10.01
CA GLU A 105 -12.37 -0.95 -10.94
C GLU A 105 -11.39 -0.70 -12.09
N ARG A 106 -10.09 -0.86 -11.87
CA ARG A 106 -9.04 -0.76 -12.88
C ARG A 106 -8.80 -2.04 -13.67
N GLY A 107 -9.49 -3.11 -13.35
CA GLY A 107 -9.36 -4.39 -14.03
C GLY A 107 -8.35 -5.35 -13.43
N ALA A 108 -7.83 -5.06 -12.24
CA ALA A 108 -6.94 -5.98 -11.56
C ALA A 108 -7.70 -7.22 -11.05
N THR A 109 -7.10 -8.39 -11.22
CA THR A 109 -7.69 -9.67 -10.81
C THR A 109 -6.91 -10.31 -9.66
N ARG A 110 -5.77 -9.72 -9.29
CA ARG A 110 -4.91 -10.20 -8.22
C ARG A 110 -4.26 -9.01 -7.50
N MET A 111 -4.08 -9.15 -6.19
CA MET A 111 -3.29 -8.22 -5.40
C MET A 111 -2.28 -8.99 -4.57
N ASP A 112 -1.03 -8.55 -4.58
CA ASP A 112 0.02 -9.08 -3.73
C ASP A 112 0.67 -7.98 -2.87
N LEU A 113 1.33 -8.39 -1.82
CA LEU A 113 2.02 -7.51 -0.88
C LEU A 113 3.14 -8.27 -0.17
N GLY A 114 4.06 -7.54 0.41
CA GLY A 114 5.06 -8.07 1.32
C GLY A 114 4.88 -7.46 2.72
N THR A 115 5.16 -8.25 3.76
CA THR A 115 5.18 -7.78 5.14
C THR A 115 6.18 -8.60 5.95
N SER A 116 6.57 -8.12 7.11
CA SER A 116 7.46 -8.88 8.00
C SER A 116 6.68 -9.82 8.93
N THR A 117 7.34 -10.88 9.38
CA THR A 117 6.71 -11.89 10.25
C THR A 117 6.31 -11.34 11.62
N ASP A 118 6.97 -10.31 12.08
CA ASP A 118 6.71 -9.66 13.37
C ASP A 118 5.64 -8.56 13.30
N ASP A 119 5.20 -8.18 12.12
CA ASP A 119 4.05 -7.26 11.95
C ASP A 119 2.73 -8.02 12.12
N THR A 120 2.45 -8.42 13.34
CA THR A 120 1.32 -9.29 13.68
C THR A 120 -0.03 -8.63 13.42
N ALA A 121 -0.14 -7.32 13.62
CA ALA A 121 -1.38 -6.57 13.37
C ALA A 121 -1.71 -6.50 11.88
N ALA A 122 -0.73 -6.19 11.04
CA ALA A 122 -0.91 -6.15 9.58
C ALA A 122 -1.22 -7.54 9.03
N ARG A 123 -0.49 -8.56 9.46
CA ARG A 123 -0.74 -9.96 9.06
C ARG A 123 -2.15 -10.41 9.40
N ALA A 124 -2.62 -10.12 10.62
CA ALA A 124 -3.99 -10.45 11.02
C ALA A 124 -5.04 -9.75 10.15
N LEU A 125 -4.80 -8.50 9.75
CA LEU A 125 -5.68 -7.77 8.84
C LEU A 125 -5.70 -8.42 7.45
N TYR A 126 -4.54 -8.71 6.88
CA TYR A 126 -4.46 -9.32 5.55
C TYR A 126 -5.11 -10.70 5.51
N GLU A 127 -4.87 -11.53 6.50
CA GLU A 127 -5.48 -12.86 6.60
C GLU A 127 -7.01 -12.79 6.72
N LYS A 128 -7.54 -11.85 7.51
CA LYS A 128 -8.99 -11.61 7.61
C LYS A 128 -9.61 -11.13 6.31
N LEU A 129 -8.83 -10.48 5.45
CA LEU A 129 -9.27 -10.03 4.12
C LEU A 129 -9.08 -11.09 3.03
N GLY A 130 -8.60 -12.29 3.38
CA GLY A 130 -8.44 -13.41 2.47
C GLY A 130 -7.08 -13.51 1.79
N PHE A 131 -6.09 -12.72 2.21
CA PHE A 131 -4.72 -12.87 1.73
C PHE A 131 -4.06 -14.11 2.35
N THR A 132 -3.24 -14.80 1.57
CA THR A 132 -2.44 -15.95 2.01
C THR A 132 -0.97 -15.72 1.67
N ASN A 133 -0.07 -16.35 2.42
CA ASN A 133 1.36 -16.30 2.17
C ASN A 133 1.93 -17.60 1.61
N ASP A 134 1.07 -18.50 1.20
CA ASP A 134 1.44 -19.82 0.66
C ASP A 134 1.42 -19.78 -0.87
N GLU A 135 2.44 -20.35 -1.47
CA GLU A 135 2.50 -20.49 -2.93
C GLU A 135 1.40 -21.41 -3.45
N ARG A 136 1.05 -22.44 -2.66
CA ARG A 136 -0.04 -23.37 -2.94
C ARG A 136 -0.88 -23.56 -1.68
N PRO A 137 -2.01 -22.88 -1.56
CA PRO A 137 -2.88 -23.04 -0.39
C PRO A 137 -3.42 -24.48 -0.26
N PRO A 138 -3.68 -25.00 0.96
CA PRO A 138 -3.47 -24.30 2.23
C PRO A 138 -2.07 -24.48 2.84
N ASP A 139 -1.24 -25.37 2.36
CA ASP A 139 0.00 -25.80 3.02
C ASP A 139 1.25 -25.65 2.14
N GLY A 140 1.23 -24.69 1.24
CA GLY A 140 2.38 -24.37 0.38
C GLY A 140 3.56 -23.73 1.14
N PRO A 141 4.75 -23.68 0.53
CA PRO A 141 5.90 -23.04 1.16
C PRO A 141 5.68 -21.51 1.30
N ALA A 142 6.23 -20.94 2.36
CA ALA A 142 6.21 -19.49 2.55
C ALA A 142 7.09 -18.80 1.50
N MET A 143 6.62 -17.64 1.02
CA MET A 143 7.38 -16.81 0.10
C MET A 143 8.41 -15.99 0.86
N LEU A 144 9.61 -15.84 0.26
CA LEU A 144 10.70 -15.05 0.79
C LEU A 144 10.98 -13.85 -0.12
N PHE A 145 11.34 -12.73 0.47
CA PHE A 145 11.72 -11.51 -0.23
C PHE A 145 13.24 -11.37 -0.24
N TYR A 146 13.83 -11.13 -1.42
CA TYR A 146 15.25 -10.87 -1.60
C TYR A 146 15.46 -9.54 -2.29
N GLU A 147 16.44 -8.76 -1.84
CA GLU A 147 16.82 -7.49 -2.46
C GLU A 147 18.32 -7.30 -2.52
N ARG A 148 18.77 -6.48 -3.44
CA ARG A 148 20.15 -6.06 -3.61
C ARG A 148 20.21 -4.72 -4.33
N GLU A 149 21.06 -3.83 -3.88
CA GLU A 149 21.41 -2.63 -4.66
C GLU A 149 22.25 -3.02 -5.89
N LEU A 150 22.01 -2.33 -7.00
CA LEU A 150 22.69 -2.54 -8.29
C LEU A 150 23.67 -1.42 -8.58
#